data_dcdb6f4440b2a7a3cef7af16eca3d3d4
#
_entry.id   dcdb6f4440b2a7a3cef7af16eca3d3d4
#
_cell.length_a   1.000
_cell.length_b   1.000
_cell.length_c   1.000
_cell.angle_alpha   90.00
_cell.angle_beta   90.00
_cell.angle_gamma   90.00
#
_symmetry.space_group_name_H-M   'P 1'
#
loop_
_entity.id
_entity.type
_entity.pdbx_description
1 polymer ?
#
loop_
_entity_poly.entity_id
_entity_poly.type
_entity_poly.pdbx_seq_one_letter_code
_entity_poly.pdbx_strand_id
1 'polypeptide(L)'
;EATISLLSTSGHLFVEMVQSSNGMHLGHAVMDLRFHEGGKDGQSLAPGSTVLAKMEFFGMDVVVPEGDGIQIILSQTGEDYIPSPVSMMPVSVGMGHESVLSLSSVTRTCDDLFLPPMQQSYPFCADEI
;
A
#
# COMPACT_ATOMS: atom_id res chain seq x y z
N GLU A 1 9.23 -0.18 10.62
CA GLU A 1 10.56 -0.75 10.35
C GLU A 1 10.45 -2.13 9.72
N ALA A 2 11.34 -2.45 8.80
CA ALA A 2 11.42 -3.76 8.16
C ALA A 2 12.78 -4.41 8.44
N THR A 3 12.78 -5.65 8.91
CA THR A 3 14.00 -6.43 9.21
C THR A 3 14.11 -7.58 8.24
N ILE A 4 15.21 -7.66 7.52
CA ILE A 4 15.48 -8.75 6.59
C ILE A 4 15.96 -10.00 7.30
N SER A 5 15.79 -11.17 6.66
CA SER A 5 16.30 -12.44 7.17
C SER A 5 17.81 -12.43 7.35
N LEU A 6 18.30 -13.18 8.36
CA LEU A 6 19.71 -13.45 8.55
C LEU A 6 20.37 -14.22 7.39
N LEU A 7 19.56 -14.75 6.46
CA LEU A 7 20.02 -15.51 5.30
C LEU A 7 19.93 -14.71 4.00
N SER A 8 19.62 -13.40 4.07
CA SER A 8 19.43 -12.56 2.90
C SER A 8 20.15 -11.24 3.01
N THR A 9 20.44 -10.63 1.87
CA THR A 9 20.98 -9.27 1.72
C THR A 9 19.97 -8.33 1.04
N SER A 10 18.75 -8.78 0.89
CA SER A 10 17.64 -8.02 0.27
C SER A 10 16.30 -8.49 0.83
N GLY A 11 15.27 -7.75 0.55
CA GLY A 11 13.90 -8.11 0.87
C GLY A 11 12.93 -7.23 0.10
N HIS A 12 11.73 -7.74 -0.13
CA HIS A 12 10.64 -6.99 -0.75
C HIS A 12 9.52 -6.77 0.24
N LEU A 13 8.91 -5.63 0.15
CA LEU A 13 7.71 -5.28 0.88
C LEU A 13 6.66 -4.79 -0.11
N PHE A 14 5.50 -5.41 -0.07
CA PHE A 14 4.31 -5.02 -0.80
C PHE A 14 3.26 -4.57 0.21
N VAL A 15 2.70 -3.41 -0.01
CA VAL A 15 1.66 -2.83 0.84
C VAL A 15 0.45 -2.59 -0.03
N GLU A 16 -0.66 -3.17 0.34
CA GLU A 16 -1.94 -3.01 -0.33
C GLU A 16 -2.92 -2.28 0.58
N MET A 17 -3.67 -1.39 0.00
CA MET A 17 -4.76 -0.67 0.66
C MET A 17 -6.08 -1.14 0.07
N VAL A 18 -6.97 -1.63 0.90
CA VAL A 18 -8.28 -2.14 0.49
C VAL A 18 -9.39 -1.51 1.31
N GLN A 19 -10.58 -1.43 0.72
CA GLN A 19 -11.79 -1.04 1.41
C GLN A 19 -12.22 -2.16 2.37
N SER A 20 -12.49 -1.82 3.63
CA SER A 20 -12.69 -2.81 4.69
C SER A 20 -13.94 -3.67 4.50
N SER A 21 -15.01 -3.11 3.95
CA SER A 21 -16.30 -3.79 3.84
C SER A 21 -16.33 -4.88 2.75
N ASN A 22 -15.60 -4.70 1.67
CA ASN A 22 -15.72 -5.56 0.49
C ASN A 22 -14.37 -6.04 -0.08
N GLY A 23 -13.25 -5.60 0.50
CA GLY A 23 -11.91 -5.94 0.04
C GLY A 23 -11.52 -5.29 -1.29
N MET A 24 -12.27 -4.29 -1.77
CA MET A 24 -11.96 -3.60 -3.01
C MET A 24 -10.58 -2.96 -2.92
N HIS A 25 -9.74 -3.26 -3.90
CA HIS A 25 -8.41 -2.67 -4.01
C HIS A 25 -8.49 -1.17 -4.23
N LEU A 26 -7.87 -0.41 -3.34
CA LEU A 26 -7.79 1.04 -3.42
C LEU A 26 -6.43 1.50 -3.93
N GLY A 27 -5.39 0.70 -3.72
CA GLY A 27 -4.07 0.95 -4.21
C GLY A 27 -2.97 0.15 -3.52
N HIS A 28 -1.77 0.28 -4.05
CA HIS A 28 -0.63 -0.43 -3.52
C HIS A 28 0.66 0.38 -3.64
N ALA A 29 1.64 -0.04 -2.87
CA ALA A 29 3.02 0.39 -2.99
C ALA A 29 3.94 -0.82 -2.86
N VAL A 30 5.06 -0.79 -3.54
CA VAL A 30 6.06 -1.85 -3.51
C VAL A 30 7.45 -1.27 -3.31
N MET A 31 8.27 -1.96 -2.54
CA MET A 31 9.64 -1.56 -2.29
C MET A 31 10.55 -2.78 -2.25
N ASP A 32 11.62 -2.72 -3.01
CA ASP A 32 12.81 -3.52 -2.70
C ASP A 32 13.61 -2.75 -1.63
N LEU A 33 13.80 -3.38 -0.48
CA LEU A 33 14.41 -2.74 0.68
C LEU A 33 15.84 -2.27 0.44
N ARG A 34 16.50 -2.75 -0.62
CA ARG A 34 17.79 -2.21 -1.04
C ARG A 34 17.73 -0.75 -1.48
N PHE A 35 16.54 -0.25 -1.80
CA PHE A 35 16.29 1.13 -2.22
C PHE A 35 15.60 1.97 -1.14
N HIS A 36 15.66 1.55 0.13
CA HIS A 36 14.97 2.22 1.24
C HIS A 36 15.41 3.68 1.47
N GLU A 37 16.61 4.04 1.05
CA GLU A 37 17.12 5.41 1.08
C GLU A 37 16.83 6.20 -0.20
N GLY A 38 16.16 5.58 -1.18
CA GLY A 38 15.97 6.13 -2.51
C GLY A 38 17.21 5.96 -3.41
N GLY A 39 17.16 6.57 -4.59
CA GLY A 39 18.25 6.51 -5.56
C GLY A 39 18.04 5.44 -6.63
N LYS A 40 19.03 5.31 -7.52
CA LYS A 40 18.99 4.38 -8.66
C LYS A 40 19.75 3.09 -8.41
N ASP A 41 20.69 3.12 -7.49
CA ASP A 41 21.56 2.00 -7.18
C ASP A 41 21.12 1.36 -5.86
N GLY A 42 20.70 0.09 -5.93
CA GLY A 42 20.32 -0.66 -4.74
C GLY A 42 21.50 -0.97 -3.86
N GLN A 43 21.36 -0.73 -2.57
CA GLN A 43 22.38 -1.05 -1.57
C GLN A 43 22.18 -2.46 -1.04
N SER A 44 23.22 -3.26 -1.04
CA SER A 44 23.18 -4.57 -0.40
C SER A 44 23.04 -4.39 1.11
N LEU A 45 22.01 -4.99 1.69
CA LEU A 45 21.77 -4.92 3.12
C LEU A 45 22.57 -6.00 3.86
N ALA A 46 23.05 -5.69 5.06
CA ALA A 46 23.63 -6.72 5.91
C ALA A 46 22.53 -7.70 6.35
N PRO A 47 22.80 -9.03 6.36
CA PRO A 47 21.83 -10.00 6.87
C PRO A 47 21.34 -9.66 8.27
N GLY A 48 20.02 -9.68 8.46
CA GLY A 48 19.38 -9.32 9.73
C GLY A 48 19.29 -7.83 10.02
N SER A 49 19.69 -6.95 9.08
CA SER A 49 19.56 -5.50 9.27
C SER A 49 18.09 -5.04 9.27
N THR A 50 17.84 -3.98 10.01
CA THR A 50 16.54 -3.30 10.05
C THR A 50 16.65 -1.95 9.35
N VAL A 51 15.69 -1.65 8.50
CA VAL A 51 15.60 -0.41 7.75
C VAL A 51 14.23 0.25 7.93
N LEU A 52 14.19 1.56 7.80
CA LEU A 52 12.94 2.30 7.74
C LEU A 52 12.45 2.31 6.29
N ALA A 53 11.36 1.60 6.02
CA ALA A 53 10.73 1.58 4.70
C ALA A 53 9.74 2.76 4.60
N LYS A 54 10.05 3.72 3.75
CA LYS A 54 9.12 4.81 3.37
C LYS A 54 8.59 4.51 2.00
N MET A 55 7.28 4.28 1.90
CA MET A 55 6.63 3.87 0.67
C MET A 55 5.57 4.89 0.29
N GLU A 56 5.52 5.21 -0.98
CA GLU A 56 4.49 6.08 -1.55
C GLU A 56 3.54 5.24 -2.38
N PHE A 57 2.25 5.40 -2.10
CA PHE A 57 1.22 4.84 -2.96
C PHE A 57 1.14 5.65 -4.24
N PHE A 58 0.89 4.99 -5.35
CA PHE A 58 0.56 5.69 -6.58
C PHE A 58 -0.67 6.57 -6.36
N GLY A 59 -0.61 7.78 -6.93
CA GLY A 59 -1.72 8.72 -6.82
C GLY A 59 -3.02 8.09 -7.33
N MET A 60 -4.03 8.11 -6.47
CA MET A 60 -5.33 7.51 -6.75
C MET A 60 -6.43 8.45 -6.32
N ASP A 61 -7.49 8.48 -7.10
CA ASP A 61 -8.74 9.13 -6.74
C ASP A 61 -9.78 8.03 -6.50
N VAL A 62 -9.99 7.70 -5.23
CA VAL A 62 -10.91 6.65 -4.80
C VAL A 62 -11.88 7.20 -3.79
N VAL A 63 -13.11 6.71 -3.82
CA VAL A 63 -14.15 7.08 -2.88
C VAL A 63 -14.37 5.95 -1.89
N VAL A 64 -14.24 6.27 -0.61
CA VAL A 64 -14.59 5.37 0.48
C VAL A 64 -15.89 5.88 1.10
N PRO A 65 -16.97 5.07 1.11
CA PRO A 65 -18.25 5.48 1.69
C PRO A 65 -18.15 5.87 3.16
N GLU A 66 -19.02 6.76 3.61
CA GLU A 66 -19.12 7.11 5.02
C GLU A 66 -19.40 5.86 5.88
N GLY A 67 -18.70 5.73 6.97
CA GLY A 67 -18.80 4.59 7.89
C GLY A 67 -18.01 3.35 7.47
N ASP A 68 -17.41 3.35 6.29
CA ASP A 68 -16.48 2.30 5.89
C ASP A 68 -15.04 2.65 6.30
N GLY A 69 -14.16 1.67 6.24
CA GLY A 69 -12.78 1.80 6.63
C GLY A 69 -11.80 1.43 5.53
N ILE A 70 -10.54 1.70 5.80
CA ILE A 70 -9.41 1.30 4.98
C ILE A 70 -8.60 0.26 5.76
N GLN A 71 -8.29 -0.86 5.11
CA GLN A 71 -7.41 -1.88 5.65
C GLN A 71 -6.08 -1.87 4.89
N ILE A 72 -4.99 -1.96 5.62
CA ILE A 72 -3.64 -2.09 5.08
C ILE A 72 -3.20 -3.54 5.21
N ILE A 73 -2.83 -4.12 4.08
CA ILE A 73 -2.31 -5.49 3.99
C ILE A 73 -0.83 -5.41 3.65
N LEU A 74 -0.01 -6.05 4.46
CA LEU A 74 1.43 -6.16 4.24
C LEU A 74 1.75 -7.57 3.76
N SER A 75 2.50 -7.65 2.68
CA SER A 75 2.95 -8.93 2.11
C SER A 75 4.31 -8.78 1.43
N GLN A 76 4.84 -9.85 0.90
CA GLN A 76 6.05 -9.83 0.08
C GLN A 76 5.75 -9.91 -1.41
N THR A 77 4.51 -10.22 -1.76
CA THR A 77 4.03 -10.37 -3.14
C THR A 77 2.68 -9.70 -3.29
N GLY A 78 2.36 -9.23 -4.47
CA GLY A 78 1.03 -8.74 -4.85
C GLY A 78 0.52 -9.47 -6.08
N GLU A 79 -0.74 -9.26 -6.43
CA GLU A 79 -1.42 -9.94 -7.54
C GLU A 79 -0.64 -9.78 -8.86
N ASP A 80 -0.12 -8.59 -9.11
CA ASP A 80 0.65 -8.25 -10.32
C ASP A 80 2.16 -8.13 -10.06
N TYR A 81 2.62 -8.49 -8.87
CA TYR A 81 4.00 -8.33 -8.47
C TYR A 81 4.60 -9.62 -7.92
N ILE A 82 5.53 -10.18 -8.67
CA ILE A 82 6.27 -11.38 -8.28
C ILE A 82 7.71 -10.97 -7.96
N PRO A 83 8.16 -11.07 -6.69
CA PRO A 83 9.53 -10.75 -6.33
C PRO A 83 10.50 -11.76 -6.96
N SER A 84 11.75 -11.33 -7.11
CA SER A 84 12.83 -12.24 -7.50
C SER A 84 12.95 -13.40 -6.49
N PRO A 85 13.21 -14.64 -6.93
CA PRO A 85 13.39 -15.78 -6.04
C PRO A 85 14.44 -15.55 -4.93
N VAL A 86 15.43 -14.72 -5.18
CA VAL A 86 16.49 -14.37 -4.20
C VAL A 86 15.94 -13.50 -3.06
N SER A 87 14.83 -12.83 -3.27
CA SER A 87 14.19 -11.94 -2.29
C SER A 87 12.97 -12.54 -1.59
N MET A 88 12.71 -13.84 -1.80
CA MET A 88 11.60 -14.53 -1.14
C MET A 88 11.88 -14.92 0.33
N MET A 89 13.01 -14.50 0.88
CA MET A 89 13.31 -14.70 2.30
C MET A 89 12.40 -13.82 3.14
N PRO A 90 11.92 -14.34 4.29
CA PRO A 90 11.01 -13.61 5.15
C PRO A 90 11.52 -12.23 5.57
N VAL A 91 10.62 -11.25 5.53
CA VAL A 91 10.84 -9.91 6.08
C VAL A 91 9.94 -9.76 7.29
N SER A 92 10.50 -9.41 8.43
CA SER A 92 9.74 -9.08 9.62
C SER A 92 9.42 -7.58 9.63
N VAL A 93 8.16 -7.23 9.85
CA VAL A 93 7.74 -5.82 9.94
C VAL A 93 7.39 -5.48 11.38
N GLY A 94 8.15 -4.56 11.96
CA GLY A 94 7.85 -3.99 13.28
C GLY A 94 6.78 -2.91 13.15
N MET A 95 5.62 -3.16 13.74
CA MET A 95 4.52 -2.20 13.85
C MET A 95 4.64 -1.47 15.19
N GLY A 96 5.16 -0.27 15.18
CA GLY A 96 5.33 0.56 16.37
C GLY A 96 4.70 1.95 16.21
N HIS A 97 4.95 2.82 17.17
CA HIS A 97 4.47 4.22 17.13
C HIS A 97 4.98 5.00 15.91
N GLU A 98 6.03 4.50 15.26
CA GLU A 98 6.62 5.12 14.06
C GLU A 98 6.01 4.59 12.75
N SER A 99 5.09 3.62 12.82
CA SER A 99 4.36 3.13 11.64
C SER A 99 3.20 4.07 11.35
N VAL A 100 3.36 4.94 10.37
CA VAL A 100 2.41 6.00 10.02
C VAL A 100 1.94 5.82 8.60
N LEU A 101 0.63 5.86 8.41
CA LEU A 101 -0.02 6.02 7.11
C LEU A 101 -0.52 7.47 7.02
N SER A 102 -0.05 8.20 6.01
CA SER A 102 -0.53 9.56 5.71
C SER A 102 -1.42 9.52 4.48
N LEU A 103 -2.65 9.96 4.62
CA LEU A 103 -3.63 10.04 3.54
C LEU A 103 -4.12 11.47 3.40
N SER A 104 -4.16 11.97 2.17
CA SER A 104 -4.88 13.19 1.84
C SER A 104 -6.31 12.83 1.46
N SER A 105 -7.27 13.32 2.21
CA SER A 105 -8.68 13.06 1.95
C SER A 105 -9.48 14.36 1.86
N VAL A 106 -10.53 14.33 1.07
CA VAL A 106 -11.51 15.41 0.94
C VAL A 106 -12.88 14.79 1.14
N THR A 107 -13.66 15.34 2.07
CA THR A 107 -15.06 14.95 2.20
C THR A 107 -15.85 15.61 1.06
N ARG A 108 -16.57 14.80 0.29
CA ARG A 108 -17.43 15.25 -0.80
C ARG A 108 -18.82 14.66 -0.64
N THR A 109 -19.82 15.40 -1.04
CA THR A 109 -21.18 14.89 -1.24
C THR A 109 -21.34 14.30 -2.64
N CYS A 110 -22.39 13.54 -2.89
CA CYS A 110 -22.67 12.99 -4.21
C CYS A 110 -22.84 14.09 -5.26
N ASP A 111 -23.33 15.27 -4.88
CA ASP A 111 -23.49 16.44 -5.74
C ASP A 111 -22.15 17.03 -6.21
N ASP A 112 -21.09 16.86 -5.41
CA ASP A 112 -19.74 17.33 -5.73
C ASP A 112 -18.99 16.38 -6.68
N LEU A 113 -19.50 15.18 -6.88
CA LEU A 113 -18.90 14.19 -7.76
C LEU A 113 -19.37 14.41 -9.19
N PHE A 114 -18.55 15.06 -9.99
CA PHE A 114 -18.78 15.16 -11.43
C PHE A 114 -18.53 13.80 -12.08
N LEU A 115 -19.54 12.93 -12.05
CA LEU A 115 -19.45 11.60 -12.64
C LEU A 115 -19.87 11.68 -14.12
N PRO A 116 -19.02 11.23 -15.07
CA PRO A 116 -19.46 11.10 -16.45
C PRO A 116 -20.63 10.12 -16.55
N PRO A 117 -21.55 10.30 -17.51
CA PRO A 117 -22.80 9.53 -17.59
C PRO A 117 -22.65 8.01 -17.61
N MET A 118 -21.47 7.49 -17.93
CA MET A 118 -21.16 6.06 -17.96
C MET A 118 -20.68 5.47 -16.60
N GLN A 119 -20.42 6.31 -15.60
CA GLN A 119 -19.92 5.88 -14.28
C GLN A 119 -20.92 6.13 -13.16
N GLN A 120 -22.19 6.29 -13.47
CA GLN A 120 -23.28 6.51 -12.51
C GLN A 120 -23.63 5.28 -11.65
N SER A 121 -22.77 4.31 -11.57
CA SER A 121 -22.97 3.12 -10.73
C SER A 121 -22.08 3.10 -9.49
N TYR A 122 -21.93 4.25 -8.83
CA TYR A 122 -21.54 4.20 -7.43
C TYR A 122 -22.81 3.91 -6.60
N PRO A 123 -22.96 2.71 -6.06
CA PRO A 123 -24.22 2.30 -5.42
C PRO A 123 -24.61 3.17 -4.22
N PHE A 124 -23.66 3.88 -3.62
CA PHE A 124 -23.90 4.77 -2.49
C PHE A 124 -24.41 6.17 -2.86
N CYS A 125 -24.39 6.55 -4.15
CA CYS A 125 -25.02 7.77 -4.64
C CYS A 125 -26.37 7.51 -5.34
N ALA A 126 -26.79 6.26 -5.48
CA ALA A 126 -28.00 5.90 -6.21
C ALA A 126 -29.31 6.10 -5.41
N ASP A 127 -29.20 6.22 -4.09
CA ASP A 127 -30.38 6.28 -3.19
C ASP A 127 -30.89 7.71 -2.93
N GLU A 128 -30.26 8.74 -3.51
CA GLU A 128 -30.67 10.15 -3.35
C GLU A 128 -31.40 10.74 -4.56
N ILE A 129 -31.87 9.91 -5.49
CA ILE A 129 -32.65 10.38 -6.65
C ILE A 129 -34.12 10.06 -6.48
#